data_79c4488f3688d7404985f6f6da92e220
#
_entry.id   79c4488f3688d7404985f6f6da92e220
#
_cell.length_a   1.000
_cell.length_b   1.000
_cell.length_c   1.000
_cell.angle_alpha   90.00
_cell.angle_beta   90.00
_cell.angle_gamma   90.00
#
_symmetry.space_group_name_H-M   'P 1'
#
loop_
_entity.id
_entity.type
_entity.pdbx_description
1 polymer ?
#
loop_
_entity_poly.entity_id
_entity_poly.type
_entity_poly.pdbx_seq_one_letter_code
_entity_poly.pdbx_strand_id
1 'polypeptide(L)'
;MIEIVKAIVLGICSLIGCFKEFHFNHSYKNTLKFKSLREEYFKDKILGYYYFQENLGMSLPKDEIDFILNSPAAYSIMKIIKNAYGKYEFDGKEFKSKFTIKNYIFPVFGYFISAFIVMAYIVFYKELLKYVFDKISYIFFCIIIMSIFVPLLITCKIKISEINDVLYLEKITSTRKKLNKT
;
A
#
# COMPACT_ATOMS: atom_id res chain seq x y z
N MET A 1 -34.04 2.98 14.56
CA MET A 1 -33.17 2.67 13.38
C MET A 1 -32.18 3.79 13.07
N ILE A 2 -32.58 5.06 12.97
CA ILE A 2 -31.72 6.22 12.69
C ILE A 2 -30.64 6.40 13.77
N GLU A 3 -30.96 6.22 15.03
CA GLU A 3 -30.02 6.32 16.16
C GLU A 3 -28.89 5.27 16.11
N ILE A 4 -29.23 4.03 15.74
CA ILE A 4 -28.24 2.95 15.58
C ILE A 4 -27.27 3.27 14.44
N VAL A 5 -27.78 3.79 13.32
CA VAL A 5 -26.94 4.19 12.18
C VAL A 5 -26.02 5.36 12.56
N LYS A 6 -26.50 6.35 13.30
CA LYS A 6 -25.66 7.44 13.83
C LYS A 6 -24.56 6.92 14.76
N ALA A 7 -24.89 6.01 15.68
CA ALA A 7 -23.89 5.42 16.59
C ALA A 7 -22.81 4.64 15.83
N ILE A 8 -23.19 3.86 14.81
CA ILE A 8 -22.25 3.13 13.95
C ILE A 8 -21.33 4.11 13.18
N VAL A 9 -21.90 5.16 12.58
CA VAL A 9 -21.10 6.16 11.83
C VAL A 9 -20.13 6.89 12.75
N LEU A 10 -20.58 7.30 13.96
CA LEU A 10 -19.69 7.93 14.95
C LEU A 10 -18.58 6.98 15.41
N GLY A 11 -18.89 5.70 15.62
CA GLY A 11 -17.88 4.69 15.96
C GLY A 11 -16.84 4.51 14.86
N ILE A 12 -17.25 4.46 13.59
CA ILE A 12 -16.36 4.37 12.44
C ILE A 12 -15.48 5.62 12.32
N CYS A 13 -16.06 6.82 12.48
CA CYS A 13 -15.30 8.08 12.44
C CYS A 13 -14.26 8.15 13.56
N SER A 14 -14.59 7.72 14.78
CA SER A 14 -13.66 7.64 15.90
C SER A 14 -12.51 6.67 15.63
N LEU A 15 -12.80 5.48 15.11
CA LEU A 15 -11.78 4.51 14.70
C LEU A 15 -10.84 5.08 13.63
N ILE A 16 -11.36 5.78 12.62
CA ILE A 16 -10.56 6.41 11.58
C ILE A 16 -9.65 7.50 12.18
N GLY A 17 -10.13 8.28 13.17
CA GLY A 17 -9.34 9.26 13.90
C GLY A 17 -8.16 8.61 14.64
N CYS A 18 -8.42 7.58 15.43
CA CYS A 18 -7.39 6.81 16.14
C CYS A 18 -6.36 6.18 15.19
N PHE A 19 -6.80 5.63 14.04
CA PHE A 19 -5.88 5.10 13.02
C PHE A 19 -5.00 6.18 12.41
N LYS A 20 -5.51 7.39 12.16
CA LYS A 20 -4.72 8.51 11.63
C LYS A 20 -3.63 8.94 12.61
N GLU A 21 -3.95 9.11 13.89
CA GLU A 21 -2.97 9.48 14.92
C GLU A 21 -1.91 8.41 15.11
N PHE A 22 -2.31 7.14 15.17
CA PHE A 22 -1.37 6.03 15.26
C PHE A 22 -0.43 5.99 14.07
N HIS A 23 -0.95 6.17 12.87
CA HIS A 23 -0.16 6.17 11.63
C HIS A 23 0.80 7.36 11.56
N PHE A 24 0.38 8.54 12.01
CA PHE A 24 1.21 9.75 12.05
C PHE A 24 2.38 9.57 13.03
N ASN A 25 2.12 9.15 14.25
CA ASN A 25 3.15 8.93 15.27
C ASN A 25 4.15 7.85 14.85
N HIS A 26 3.68 6.77 14.22
CA HIS A 26 4.55 5.72 13.70
C HIS A 26 5.42 6.22 12.53
N SER A 27 4.85 7.00 11.63
CA SER A 27 5.58 7.60 10.50
C SER A 27 6.67 8.57 10.97
N TYR A 28 6.37 9.41 11.95
CA TYR A 28 7.34 10.35 12.52
C TYR A 28 8.53 9.64 13.18
N LYS A 29 8.27 8.63 14.02
CA LYS A 29 9.33 7.81 14.65
C LYS A 29 10.21 7.13 13.61
N ASN A 30 9.62 6.60 12.54
CA ASN A 30 10.36 5.96 11.45
C ASN A 30 11.23 6.95 10.68
N THR A 31 10.76 8.18 10.48
CA THR A 31 11.55 9.23 9.82
C THR A 31 12.78 9.62 10.65
N LEU A 32 12.64 9.76 11.98
CA LEU A 32 13.76 10.05 12.89
C LEU A 32 14.79 8.90 12.88
N LYS A 33 14.33 7.65 12.97
CA LYS A 33 15.20 6.49 12.88
C LYS A 33 15.96 6.44 11.54
N PHE A 34 15.28 6.76 10.46
CA PHE A 34 15.92 6.81 9.15
C PHE A 34 16.99 7.91 9.04
N LYS A 35 16.74 9.07 9.64
CA LYS A 35 17.71 10.16 9.67
C LYS A 35 18.99 9.74 10.40
N SER A 36 18.88 9.15 11.60
CA SER A 36 20.04 8.65 12.33
C SER A 36 20.79 7.55 11.58
N LEU A 37 20.08 6.63 10.95
CA LEU A 37 20.66 5.59 10.12
C LEU A 37 21.46 6.16 8.94
N ARG A 38 20.94 7.19 8.30
CA ARG A 38 21.64 7.88 7.18
C ARG A 38 22.89 8.60 7.68
N GLU A 39 22.84 9.23 8.84
CA GLU A 39 24.00 9.86 9.47
C GLU A 39 25.09 8.83 9.81
N GLU A 40 24.74 7.67 10.36
CA GLU A 40 25.69 6.58 10.63
C GLU A 40 26.29 6.01 9.34
N TYR A 41 25.52 5.83 8.28
CA TYR A 41 26.02 5.38 6.99
C TYR A 41 27.09 6.32 6.42
N PHE A 42 26.95 7.65 6.57
CA PHE A 42 27.97 8.58 6.09
C PHE A 42 29.22 8.63 6.97
N LYS A 43 29.14 8.18 8.24
CA LYS A 43 30.31 8.04 9.12
C LYS A 43 31.05 6.73 8.87
N ASP A 44 30.32 5.62 8.82
CA ASP A 44 30.84 4.27 8.58
C ASP A 44 29.88 3.49 7.68
N LYS A 45 30.31 3.26 6.44
CA LYS A 45 29.50 2.56 5.44
C LYS A 45 29.18 1.13 5.82
N ILE A 46 30.13 0.40 6.44
CA ILE A 46 29.93 -1.01 6.78
C ILE A 46 28.86 -1.13 7.86
N LEU A 47 28.97 -0.33 8.90
CA LEU A 47 28.00 -0.29 9.98
C LEU A 47 26.63 0.22 9.47
N GLY A 48 26.64 1.20 8.57
CA GLY A 48 25.45 1.71 7.91
C GLY A 48 24.71 0.67 7.08
N TYR A 49 25.40 -0.20 6.35
CA TYR A 49 24.78 -1.31 5.62
C TYR A 49 24.08 -2.29 6.56
N TYR A 50 24.76 -2.66 7.65
CA TYR A 50 24.21 -3.56 8.64
C TYR A 50 22.92 -3.01 9.28
N TYR A 51 22.97 -1.79 9.79
CA TYR A 51 21.81 -1.12 10.38
C TYR A 51 20.68 -0.91 9.38
N PHE A 52 21.00 -0.64 8.11
CA PHE A 52 19.98 -0.50 7.08
C PHE A 52 19.23 -1.81 6.85
N GLN A 53 19.93 -2.92 6.72
CA GLN A 53 19.34 -4.24 6.54
C GLN A 53 18.52 -4.67 7.77
N GLU A 54 19.03 -4.44 8.98
CA GLU A 54 18.34 -4.72 10.22
C GLU A 54 17.02 -3.94 10.34
N ASN A 55 17.05 -2.63 10.05
CA ASN A 55 15.85 -1.80 10.12
C ASN A 55 14.80 -2.13 9.05
N LEU A 56 15.22 -2.58 7.89
CA LEU A 56 14.30 -3.02 6.83
C LEU A 56 13.76 -4.43 7.08
N GLY A 57 14.52 -5.26 7.76
CA GLY A 57 14.23 -6.70 7.90
C GLY A 57 14.39 -7.46 6.58
N MET A 58 15.24 -6.95 5.67
CA MET A 58 15.52 -7.57 4.37
C MET A 58 16.97 -7.34 3.95
N SER A 59 17.54 -8.30 3.22
CA SER A 59 18.88 -8.18 2.66
C SER A 59 18.83 -7.55 1.28
N LEU A 60 19.48 -6.40 1.12
CA LEU A 60 19.64 -5.72 -0.16
C LEU A 60 21.11 -5.72 -0.58
N PRO A 61 21.40 -5.72 -1.89
CA PRO A 61 22.74 -5.51 -2.42
C PRO A 61 23.33 -4.15 -1.96
N LYS A 62 24.64 -4.08 -1.75
CA LYS A 62 25.31 -2.85 -1.29
C LYS A 62 25.08 -1.68 -2.24
N ASP A 63 25.16 -1.93 -3.55
CA ASP A 63 24.94 -0.91 -4.58
C ASP A 63 23.53 -0.32 -4.55
N GLU A 64 22.54 -1.15 -4.20
CA GLU A 64 21.15 -0.70 -4.03
C GLU A 64 21.00 0.17 -2.78
N ILE A 65 21.64 -0.22 -1.67
CA ILE A 65 21.66 0.58 -0.44
C ILE A 65 22.36 1.93 -0.68
N ASP A 66 23.50 1.92 -1.35
CA ASP A 66 24.22 3.15 -1.73
C ASP A 66 23.35 4.07 -2.58
N PHE A 67 22.67 3.53 -3.57
CA PHE A 67 21.75 4.28 -4.42
C PHE A 67 20.62 4.93 -3.59
N ILE A 68 20.01 4.17 -2.68
CA ILE A 68 18.91 4.65 -1.84
C ILE A 68 19.39 5.76 -0.92
N LEU A 69 20.48 5.54 -0.16
CA LEU A 69 20.94 6.47 0.87
C LEU A 69 21.52 7.77 0.28
N ASN A 70 22.10 7.72 -0.91
CA ASN A 70 22.56 8.89 -1.64
C ASN A 70 21.44 9.66 -2.37
N SER A 71 20.23 9.12 -2.41
CA SER A 71 19.09 9.81 -3.03
C SER A 71 18.55 10.93 -2.14
N PRO A 72 18.14 12.10 -2.70
CA PRO A 72 17.43 13.12 -1.94
C PRO A 72 16.08 12.62 -1.40
N ALA A 73 15.44 11.66 -2.09
CA ALA A 73 14.18 11.05 -1.68
C ALA A 73 14.39 9.70 -0.93
N ALA A 74 15.53 9.50 -0.29
CA ALA A 74 15.96 8.24 0.32
C ALA A 74 14.89 7.58 1.20
N TYR A 75 14.23 8.35 2.09
CA TYR A 75 13.19 7.80 2.96
C TYR A 75 11.98 7.29 2.19
N SER A 76 11.51 8.03 1.19
CA SER A 76 10.38 7.61 0.36
C SER A 76 10.72 6.36 -0.45
N ILE A 77 11.91 6.31 -1.04
CA ILE A 77 12.40 5.16 -1.80
C ILE A 77 12.49 3.93 -0.88
N MET A 78 13.07 4.06 0.31
CA MET A 78 13.18 2.97 1.28
C MET A 78 11.78 2.42 1.66
N LYS A 79 10.80 3.30 1.91
CA LYS A 79 9.43 2.89 2.23
C LYS A 79 8.79 2.10 1.09
N ILE A 80 8.98 2.55 -0.15
CA ILE A 80 8.46 1.89 -1.34
C ILE A 80 9.13 0.52 -1.53
N ILE A 81 10.44 0.45 -1.41
CA ILE A 81 11.23 -0.78 -1.53
C ILE A 81 10.75 -1.81 -0.52
N LYS A 82 10.49 -1.41 0.72
CA LYS A 82 9.95 -2.30 1.76
C LYS A 82 8.62 -2.94 1.34
N ASN A 83 7.73 -2.16 0.71
CA ASN A 83 6.42 -2.64 0.25
C ASN A 83 6.51 -3.47 -1.03
N ALA A 84 7.47 -3.15 -1.89
CA ALA A 84 7.63 -3.73 -3.22
C ALA A 84 8.74 -4.79 -3.32
N TYR A 85 9.29 -5.25 -2.19
CA TYR A 85 10.40 -6.21 -2.15
C TYR A 85 10.10 -7.47 -2.98
N GLY A 86 11.07 -7.85 -3.81
CA GLY A 86 10.94 -8.99 -4.72
C GLY A 86 10.13 -8.73 -6.01
N LYS A 87 9.49 -7.56 -6.14
CA LYS A 87 8.63 -7.19 -7.28
C LYS A 87 9.33 -6.28 -8.30
N TYR A 88 10.55 -5.88 -8.02
CA TYR A 88 11.42 -5.11 -8.88
C TYR A 88 12.79 -5.80 -9.01
N GLU A 89 13.59 -5.32 -9.92
CA GLU A 89 14.99 -5.68 -10.11
C GLU A 89 15.82 -4.42 -10.19
N PHE A 90 16.99 -4.42 -9.51
CA PHE A 90 17.92 -3.30 -9.54
C PHE A 90 19.16 -3.71 -10.32
N ASP A 91 19.51 -2.97 -11.37
CA ASP A 91 20.68 -3.26 -12.24
C ASP A 91 21.92 -2.42 -11.90
N GLY A 92 22.00 -1.88 -10.67
CA GLY A 92 23.07 -0.99 -10.22
C GLY A 92 22.84 0.48 -10.56
N LYS A 93 21.86 0.81 -11.40
CA LYS A 93 21.56 2.19 -11.84
C LYS A 93 20.08 2.52 -11.83
N GLU A 94 19.23 1.57 -12.16
CA GLU A 94 17.80 1.77 -12.36
C GLU A 94 17.01 0.64 -11.70
N PHE A 95 15.83 0.99 -11.17
CA PHE A 95 14.85 -0.01 -10.78
C PHE A 95 13.99 -0.36 -11.99
N LYS A 96 13.82 -1.64 -12.24
CA LYS A 96 12.96 -2.18 -13.30
C LYS A 96 11.82 -2.98 -12.70
N SER A 97 10.62 -2.76 -13.18
CA SER A 97 9.44 -3.50 -12.74
C SER A 97 9.50 -4.95 -13.24
N LYS A 98 9.22 -5.91 -12.34
CA LYS A 98 8.96 -7.30 -12.71
C LYS A 98 7.48 -7.54 -13.08
N PHE A 99 6.64 -6.52 -12.98
CA PHE A 99 5.24 -6.63 -13.31
C PHE A 99 5.01 -6.62 -14.82
N THR A 100 4.19 -7.55 -15.26
CA THR A 100 3.64 -7.56 -16.62
C THR A 100 2.30 -6.80 -16.66
N ILE A 101 1.88 -6.37 -17.83
CA ILE A 101 0.57 -5.72 -18.04
C ILE A 101 -0.58 -6.57 -17.46
N LYS A 102 -0.49 -7.90 -17.57
CA LYS A 102 -1.49 -8.83 -17.00
C LYS A 102 -1.61 -8.68 -15.49
N ASN A 103 -0.49 -8.51 -14.78
CA ASN A 103 -0.47 -8.35 -13.31
C ASN A 103 -1.18 -7.06 -12.86
N TYR A 104 -1.26 -6.06 -13.74
CA TYR A 104 -1.97 -4.80 -13.47
C TYR A 104 -3.47 -4.89 -13.79
N ILE A 105 -3.81 -5.48 -14.92
CA ILE A 105 -5.19 -5.56 -15.40
C ILE A 105 -6.08 -6.33 -14.42
N PHE A 106 -5.65 -7.48 -13.93
CA PHE A 106 -6.46 -8.32 -13.04
C PHE A 106 -6.88 -7.62 -11.73
N PRO A 107 -5.97 -7.01 -10.95
CA PRO A 107 -6.37 -6.28 -9.75
C PRO A 107 -7.28 -5.08 -10.03
N VAL A 108 -7.05 -4.36 -11.13
CA VAL A 108 -7.88 -3.21 -11.51
C VAL A 108 -9.29 -3.66 -11.85
N PHE A 109 -9.46 -4.67 -12.71
CA PHE A 109 -10.78 -5.23 -13.02
C PHE A 109 -11.45 -5.81 -11.77
N GLY A 110 -10.73 -6.59 -10.97
CA GLY A 110 -11.25 -7.15 -9.72
C GLY A 110 -11.75 -6.06 -8.76
N TYR A 111 -11.03 -4.93 -8.67
CA TYR A 111 -11.43 -3.79 -7.87
C TYR A 111 -12.75 -3.19 -8.38
N PHE A 112 -12.85 -2.89 -9.68
CA PHE A 112 -14.05 -2.30 -10.25
C PHE A 112 -15.26 -3.22 -10.17
N ILE A 113 -15.11 -4.52 -10.45
CA ILE A 113 -16.20 -5.49 -10.34
C ILE A 113 -16.68 -5.58 -8.89
N SER A 114 -15.76 -5.72 -7.94
CA SER A 114 -16.13 -5.82 -6.51
C SER A 114 -16.78 -4.54 -6.01
N ALA A 115 -16.27 -3.36 -6.40
CA ALA A 115 -16.86 -2.08 -6.06
C ALA A 115 -18.26 -1.93 -6.64
N PHE A 116 -18.46 -2.34 -7.90
CA PHE A 116 -19.76 -2.32 -8.56
C PHE A 116 -20.78 -3.22 -7.86
N ILE A 117 -20.39 -4.44 -7.48
CA ILE A 117 -21.26 -5.38 -6.76
C ILE A 117 -21.66 -4.80 -5.41
N VAL A 118 -20.72 -4.25 -4.63
CA VAL A 118 -21.01 -3.62 -3.33
C VAL A 118 -21.94 -2.41 -3.50
N MET A 119 -21.68 -1.56 -4.49
CA MET A 119 -22.52 -0.40 -4.79
C MET A 119 -23.92 -0.80 -5.25
N ALA A 120 -24.02 -1.74 -6.17
CA ALA A 120 -25.30 -2.26 -6.64
C ALA A 120 -26.11 -2.84 -5.48
N TYR A 121 -25.44 -3.58 -4.58
CA TYR A 121 -26.09 -4.10 -3.38
C TYR A 121 -26.62 -2.97 -2.48
N ILE A 122 -25.84 -1.91 -2.24
CA ILE A 122 -26.27 -0.76 -1.41
C ILE A 122 -27.47 -0.04 -2.05
N VAL A 123 -27.46 0.14 -3.36
CA VAL A 123 -28.52 0.87 -4.09
C VAL A 123 -29.80 0.03 -4.14
N PHE A 124 -29.70 -1.25 -4.44
CA PHE A 124 -30.85 -2.11 -4.67
C PHE A 124 -31.31 -2.88 -3.42
N TYR A 125 -30.70 -2.63 -2.25
CA TYR A 125 -31.00 -3.39 -1.03
C TYR A 125 -32.50 -3.40 -0.67
N LYS A 126 -33.22 -2.28 -0.89
CA LYS A 126 -34.67 -2.17 -0.59
C LYS A 126 -35.51 -3.03 -1.52
N GLU A 127 -35.12 -3.14 -2.78
CA GLU A 127 -35.80 -3.97 -3.76
C GLU A 127 -35.53 -5.45 -3.48
N LEU A 128 -34.28 -5.80 -3.18
CA LEU A 128 -33.91 -7.16 -2.78
C LEU A 128 -34.67 -7.64 -1.53
N LEU A 129 -34.89 -6.74 -0.55
CA LEU A 129 -35.72 -7.05 0.65
C LEU A 129 -37.13 -7.47 0.31
N LYS A 130 -37.73 -6.99 -0.79
CA LYS A 130 -39.08 -7.36 -1.21
C LYS A 130 -39.15 -8.79 -1.75
N TYR A 131 -38.07 -9.31 -2.30
CA TYR A 131 -38.00 -10.63 -2.91
C TYR A 131 -37.49 -11.73 -1.99
N VAL A 132 -36.86 -11.37 -0.88
CA VAL A 132 -36.37 -12.32 0.11
C VAL A 132 -37.43 -12.52 1.16
N PHE A 133 -38.06 -13.70 1.18
CA PHE A 133 -39.23 -14.05 2.00
C PHE A 133 -38.98 -14.01 3.52
N ASP A 134 -37.72 -13.96 3.98
CA ASP A 134 -37.36 -13.95 5.39
C ASP A 134 -36.23 -12.98 5.69
N LYS A 135 -36.41 -12.15 6.73
CA LYS A 135 -35.37 -11.21 7.20
C LYS A 135 -34.06 -11.90 7.58
N ILE A 136 -34.12 -13.10 8.10
CA ILE A 136 -32.97 -13.87 8.54
C ILE A 136 -32.13 -14.28 7.33
N SER A 137 -32.73 -14.83 6.29
CA SER A 137 -32.05 -15.20 5.03
C SER A 137 -31.40 -14.00 4.36
N TYR A 138 -32.03 -12.83 4.42
CA TYR A 138 -31.45 -11.59 3.90
C TYR A 138 -30.20 -11.18 4.66
N ILE A 139 -30.20 -11.23 6.01
CA ILE A 139 -29.04 -10.90 6.83
C ILE A 139 -27.87 -11.83 6.52
N PHE A 140 -28.12 -13.14 6.40
CA PHE A 140 -27.08 -14.10 5.99
C PHE A 140 -26.50 -13.79 4.61
N PHE A 141 -27.35 -13.45 3.65
CA PHE A 141 -26.92 -13.07 2.30
C PHE A 141 -26.05 -11.80 2.31
N CYS A 142 -26.41 -10.79 3.12
CA CYS A 142 -25.59 -9.60 3.33
C CYS A 142 -24.22 -9.93 3.89
N ILE A 143 -24.17 -10.77 4.93
CA ILE A 143 -22.93 -11.18 5.58
C ILE A 143 -22.03 -11.91 4.58
N ILE A 144 -22.58 -12.81 3.76
CA ILE A 144 -21.83 -13.54 2.73
C ILE A 144 -21.24 -12.58 1.69
N ILE A 145 -22.04 -11.67 1.12
CA ILE A 145 -21.57 -10.71 0.13
C ILE A 145 -20.45 -9.84 0.72
N MET A 146 -20.66 -9.26 1.89
CA MET A 146 -19.68 -8.41 2.53
C MET A 146 -18.40 -9.17 2.89
N SER A 147 -18.51 -10.42 3.36
CA SER A 147 -17.36 -11.26 3.70
C SER A 147 -16.49 -11.61 2.51
N ILE A 148 -17.04 -11.69 1.31
CA ILE A 148 -16.30 -12.03 0.09
C ILE A 148 -15.76 -10.76 -0.60
N PHE A 149 -16.64 -9.80 -0.86
CA PHE A 149 -16.28 -8.67 -1.72
C PHE A 149 -15.49 -7.58 -1.02
N VAL A 150 -15.67 -7.36 0.28
CA VAL A 150 -14.88 -6.36 1.01
C VAL A 150 -13.40 -6.78 1.13
N PRO A 151 -13.05 -8.00 1.53
CA PRO A 151 -11.66 -8.45 1.49
C PRO A 151 -11.05 -8.45 0.09
N LEU A 152 -11.83 -8.80 -0.93
CA LEU A 152 -11.38 -8.76 -2.33
C LEU A 152 -11.06 -7.33 -2.78
N LEU A 153 -11.90 -6.34 -2.46
CA LEU A 153 -11.64 -4.92 -2.69
C LEU A 153 -10.34 -4.46 -2.03
N ILE A 154 -10.14 -4.82 -0.77
CA ILE A 154 -8.93 -4.45 -0.01
C ILE A 154 -7.70 -5.08 -0.66
N THR A 155 -7.77 -6.37 -1.01
CA THR A 155 -6.66 -7.08 -1.65
C THR A 155 -6.30 -6.48 -3.00
N CYS A 156 -7.29 -6.17 -3.84
CA CYS A 156 -7.08 -5.52 -5.14
C CYS A 156 -6.44 -4.13 -4.96
N LYS A 157 -6.92 -3.32 -3.99
CA LYS A 157 -6.34 -2.01 -3.67
C LYS A 157 -4.88 -2.11 -3.25
N ILE A 158 -4.54 -3.07 -2.39
CA ILE A 158 -3.16 -3.31 -1.96
C ILE A 158 -2.28 -3.64 -3.18
N LYS A 159 -2.74 -4.55 -4.05
CA LYS A 159 -2.01 -4.94 -5.26
C LYS A 159 -1.80 -3.76 -6.22
N ILE A 160 -2.79 -2.93 -6.43
CA ILE A 160 -2.68 -1.72 -7.26
C ILE A 160 -1.65 -0.76 -6.65
N SER A 161 -1.68 -0.56 -5.32
CA SER A 161 -0.71 0.29 -4.62
C SER A 161 0.72 -0.23 -4.79
N GLU A 162 0.95 -1.53 -4.63
CA GLU A 162 2.26 -2.17 -4.82
C GLU A 162 2.80 -1.95 -6.23
N ILE A 163 1.95 -2.08 -7.25
CA ILE A 163 2.34 -1.87 -8.65
C ILE A 163 2.70 -0.39 -8.89
N ASN A 164 1.89 0.53 -8.39
CA ASN A 164 2.16 1.96 -8.50
C ASN A 164 3.47 2.35 -7.80
N ASP A 165 3.77 1.75 -6.66
CA ASP A 165 5.02 1.96 -5.92
C ASP A 165 6.24 1.54 -6.79
N VAL A 166 6.17 0.38 -7.44
CA VAL A 166 7.25 -0.08 -8.33
C VAL A 166 7.41 0.81 -9.56
N LEU A 167 6.29 1.21 -10.19
CA LEU A 167 6.33 2.12 -11.34
C LEU A 167 6.89 3.50 -10.96
N TYR A 168 6.62 3.95 -9.74
CA TYR A 168 7.19 5.19 -9.22
C TYR A 168 8.71 5.09 -9.03
N LEU A 169 9.23 3.96 -8.52
CA LEU A 169 10.67 3.70 -8.43
C LEU A 169 11.33 3.75 -9.82
N GLU A 170 10.76 3.08 -10.79
CA GLU A 170 11.24 3.08 -12.17
C GLU A 170 11.29 4.50 -12.77
N LYS A 171 10.22 5.28 -12.54
CA LYS A 171 10.14 6.67 -13.01
C LYS A 171 11.20 7.57 -12.38
N ILE A 172 11.43 7.49 -11.06
CA ILE A 172 12.46 8.32 -10.38
C ILE A 172 13.84 8.04 -10.96
N THR A 173 14.18 6.78 -11.19
CA THR A 173 15.50 6.40 -11.69
C THR A 173 15.68 6.77 -13.14
N SER A 174 14.68 6.61 -13.98
CA SER A 174 14.71 7.00 -15.40
C SER A 174 14.82 8.52 -15.59
N THR A 175 14.16 9.31 -14.75
CA THR A 175 14.26 10.79 -14.79
C THR A 175 15.66 11.27 -14.40
N ARG A 176 16.29 10.66 -13.39
CA ARG A 176 17.65 10.97 -12.96
C ARG A 176 18.67 10.73 -14.08
N LYS A 177 18.46 9.71 -14.89
CA LYS A 177 19.33 9.40 -16.04
C LYS A 177 19.26 10.48 -17.13
N LYS A 178 18.11 11.09 -17.35
CA LYS A 178 17.97 12.20 -18.32
C LYS A 178 18.70 13.46 -17.85
N LEU A 179 18.61 13.79 -16.55
CA LEU A 179 19.28 14.96 -15.97
C LEU A 179 20.81 14.84 -15.94
N ASN A 180 21.38 13.64 -15.81
CA ASN A 180 22.81 13.42 -15.81
C ASN A 180 23.43 13.35 -17.23
N LYS A 181 22.63 13.44 -18.29
CA LYS A 181 23.06 13.46 -19.69
C LYS A 181 23.03 14.84 -20.32
N THR A 182 22.46 15.83 -19.64
CA THR A 182 22.50 17.25 -19.97
C THR A 182 23.61 17.94 -19.20
#